data_7cef27b4cf65d3396aa9af2660c4d372
#
_entry.id   7cef27b4cf65d3396aa9af2660c4d372
#
_cell.length_a   1.000
_cell.length_b   1.000
_cell.length_c   1.000
_cell.angle_alpha   90.00
_cell.angle_beta   90.00
_cell.angle_gamma   90.00
#
_symmetry.space_group_name_H-M   'P 1'
#
loop_
_entity.id
_entity.type
_entity.pdbx_description
1 polymer ?
#
loop_
_entity_poly.entity_id
_entity_poly.type
_entity_poly.pdbx_seq_one_letter_code
_entity_poly.pdbx_strand_id
1 'polypeptide(L)'
;MEGKSIRNWFQSNCHEMGVVRPMAALLSFILLLSGCTGQSQPNLSSMETTAEETITLGAGCFWCVEAVFESIQGVSSATSGYMGGHIKNPGYREVCTGRTGHAEVVQVKYNPLEVGLDVLLDVFFTTHDPTTLNRQGADVGSQYRSAIFFHAPEQGPIAQRALDRNQAAYTQPIVTEITEASDFYKAEDYHQAYFELNGEAPYCQAIIVPKIQKFRSTFEGILKH
;
A
#
# COMPACT_ATOMS: atom_id res chain seq x y z
N MET A 1 31.85 1.52 -7.57
CA MET A 1 31.27 0.70 -6.48
C MET A 1 29.90 0.26 -6.97
N GLU A 2 29.83 -1.04 -7.30
CA GLU A 2 28.71 -1.60 -8.05
C GLU A 2 27.48 -1.76 -7.16
N GLY A 3 26.37 -1.23 -7.63
CA GLY A 3 25.06 -1.43 -7.00
C GLY A 3 24.62 -2.87 -7.10
N LYS A 4 24.57 -3.57 -5.97
CA LYS A 4 23.97 -4.92 -5.88
C LYS A 4 22.49 -4.80 -6.23
N SER A 5 22.13 -5.42 -7.36
CA SER A 5 20.79 -5.45 -7.92
C SER A 5 19.77 -5.99 -6.91
N ILE A 6 18.71 -5.24 -6.66
CA ILE A 6 17.53 -5.60 -5.86
C ILE A 6 16.90 -6.94 -6.32
N ARG A 7 17.17 -7.38 -7.55
CA ARG A 7 16.71 -8.66 -8.13
C ARG A 7 17.16 -9.91 -7.35
N ASN A 8 18.29 -9.86 -6.63
CA ASN A 8 18.80 -11.02 -5.90
C ASN A 8 18.12 -11.24 -4.54
N TRP A 9 17.40 -10.27 -4.04
CA TRP A 9 16.72 -10.37 -2.74
C TRP A 9 15.41 -11.17 -2.83
N PHE A 10 14.68 -11.06 -3.97
CA PHE A 10 13.43 -11.80 -4.19
C PHE A 10 13.61 -13.31 -4.41
N GLN A 11 14.79 -13.76 -4.86
CA GLN A 11 15.05 -15.19 -5.12
C GLN A 11 15.43 -15.98 -3.88
N SER A 12 15.81 -15.33 -2.77
CA SER A 12 16.30 -16.03 -1.58
C SER A 12 15.20 -16.49 -0.60
N ASN A 13 13.99 -15.97 -0.68
CA ASN A 13 12.91 -16.24 0.28
C ASN A 13 11.84 -17.24 -0.18
N CYS A 14 12.00 -17.87 -1.37
CA CYS A 14 11.02 -18.85 -1.89
C CYS A 14 11.41 -20.33 -1.66
N HIS A 15 12.40 -20.65 -0.82
CA HIS A 15 12.79 -22.04 -0.55
C HIS A 15 12.83 -22.31 0.94
N GLU A 16 11.70 -22.70 1.51
CA GLU A 16 11.56 -23.71 2.59
C GLU A 16 10.08 -23.96 2.90
N MET A 17 9.40 -24.71 2.05
CA MET A 17 8.23 -25.46 2.50
C MET A 17 8.58 -26.93 2.55
N GLY A 18 8.88 -27.40 3.75
CA GLY A 18 9.23 -28.78 4.04
C GLY A 18 8.09 -29.76 3.73
N VAL A 19 8.42 -30.74 2.92
CA VAL A 19 7.56 -31.87 2.59
C VAL A 19 7.46 -32.79 3.81
N VAL A 20 6.30 -32.85 4.44
CA VAL A 20 5.96 -33.85 5.47
C VAL A 20 5.44 -35.12 4.77
N ARG A 21 6.19 -36.22 4.86
CA ARG A 21 5.80 -37.54 4.39
C ARG A 21 4.73 -38.16 5.31
N PRO A 22 3.72 -38.87 4.77
CA PRO A 22 2.76 -39.58 5.60
C PRO A 22 3.34 -40.96 6.03
N MET A 23 3.30 -41.24 7.32
CA MET A 23 3.47 -42.61 7.85
C MET A 23 2.11 -43.32 7.82
N ALA A 24 2.10 -44.44 7.10
CA ALA A 24 0.99 -45.37 7.11
C ALA A 24 1.05 -46.23 8.38
N ALA A 25 -0.08 -46.36 9.07
CA ALA A 25 -0.31 -47.42 10.06
C ALA A 25 -1.71 -48.00 9.83
N LEU A 26 -1.72 -49.34 9.80
CA LEU A 26 -2.81 -50.23 9.44
C LEU A 26 -3.77 -50.53 10.63
N LEU A 27 -5.03 -50.81 10.26
CA LEU A 27 -5.97 -51.76 10.85
C LEU A 27 -6.59 -51.47 12.23
N SER A 28 -7.92 -51.30 12.25
CA SER A 28 -8.83 -52.34 12.78
C SER A 28 -10.32 -52.00 12.48
N PHE A 29 -11.00 -52.99 11.96
CA PHE A 29 -12.40 -53.06 11.63
C PHE A 29 -13.25 -53.21 12.92
N ILE A 30 -14.20 -52.31 13.17
CA ILE A 30 -15.36 -52.60 14.04
C ILE A 30 -16.59 -52.00 13.35
N LEU A 31 -17.46 -52.91 12.85
CA LEU A 31 -18.85 -52.63 12.49
C LEU A 31 -19.66 -52.48 13.77
N LEU A 32 -20.37 -51.39 13.94
CA LEU A 32 -21.59 -51.33 14.72
C LEU A 32 -22.60 -50.40 14.05
N LEU A 33 -23.81 -50.94 13.95
CA LEU A 33 -24.99 -50.44 13.27
C LEU A 33 -25.69 -49.32 14.03
N SER A 34 -26.40 -48.52 13.27
CA SER A 34 -27.64 -47.83 13.58
C SER A 34 -27.61 -46.49 14.30
N GLY A 35 -28.15 -45.48 13.61
CA GLY A 35 -28.60 -44.24 14.19
C GLY A 35 -28.71 -43.15 13.13
N CYS A 36 -29.80 -43.15 12.32
CA CYS A 36 -30.20 -41.97 11.56
C CYS A 36 -30.59 -40.85 12.53
N THR A 37 -29.65 -39.95 12.81
CA THR A 37 -29.98 -38.62 13.29
C THR A 37 -29.58 -37.65 12.21
N GLY A 38 -30.57 -37.00 11.59
CA GLY A 38 -30.38 -35.94 10.63
C GLY A 38 -29.64 -34.80 11.29
N GLN A 39 -28.29 -34.78 11.11
CA GLN A 39 -27.48 -33.62 11.37
C GLN A 39 -27.62 -32.69 10.16
N SER A 40 -28.44 -31.67 10.33
CA SER A 40 -28.39 -30.51 9.48
C SER A 40 -26.98 -29.97 9.51
N GLN A 41 -26.23 -30.19 8.43
CA GLN A 41 -24.95 -29.54 8.22
C GLN A 41 -25.19 -28.02 8.22
N PRO A 42 -24.48 -27.25 9.04
CA PRO A 42 -24.53 -25.82 8.89
C PRO A 42 -24.00 -25.50 7.48
N ASN A 43 -24.87 -24.84 6.74
CA ASN A 43 -24.57 -24.35 5.39
C ASN A 43 -23.41 -23.36 5.50
N LEU A 44 -22.18 -23.81 5.29
CA LEU A 44 -20.96 -22.96 5.17
C LEU A 44 -20.93 -22.27 3.82
N SER A 45 -22.01 -21.63 3.45
CA SER A 45 -22.00 -20.60 2.42
C SER A 45 -22.17 -19.24 3.10
N SER A 46 -21.38 -18.94 4.12
CA SER A 46 -21.03 -17.56 4.38
C SER A 46 -20.10 -17.19 3.23
N MET A 47 -20.62 -16.47 2.24
CA MET A 47 -19.82 -15.62 1.39
C MET A 47 -18.94 -14.82 2.36
N GLU A 48 -17.64 -15.16 2.46
CA GLU A 48 -16.65 -14.23 2.93
C GLU A 48 -16.71 -13.03 1.97
N THR A 49 -17.53 -12.07 2.32
CA THR A 49 -17.44 -10.73 1.77
C THR A 49 -16.12 -10.24 2.32
N THR A 50 -15.08 -10.38 1.53
CA THR A 50 -13.77 -9.84 1.88
C THR A 50 -13.96 -8.36 2.03
N ALA A 51 -13.93 -7.91 3.29
CA ALA A 51 -14.09 -6.51 3.61
C ALA A 51 -12.90 -5.78 2.96
N GLU A 52 -13.19 -4.83 2.06
CA GLU A 52 -12.21 -3.94 1.49
C GLU A 52 -11.50 -3.21 2.62
N GLU A 53 -10.18 -3.17 2.60
CA GLU A 53 -9.36 -2.45 3.55
C GLU A 53 -8.92 -1.09 3.01
N THR A 54 -8.58 -0.19 3.92
CA THR A 54 -8.14 1.17 3.59
C THR A 54 -6.80 1.47 4.26
N ILE A 55 -5.90 2.09 3.53
CA ILE A 55 -4.67 2.71 4.01
C ILE A 55 -4.52 4.10 3.36
N THR A 56 -3.98 5.08 4.07
CA THR A 56 -3.75 6.42 3.50
C THR A 56 -2.26 6.75 3.52
N LEU A 57 -1.72 7.19 2.38
CA LEU A 57 -0.29 7.28 2.13
C LEU A 57 0.10 8.66 1.61
N GLY A 58 1.06 9.29 2.28
CA GLY A 58 1.71 10.53 1.85
C GLY A 58 3.13 10.27 1.37
N ALA A 59 3.43 10.56 0.10
CA ALA A 59 4.73 10.31 -0.53
C ALA A 59 5.14 11.43 -1.51
N GLY A 60 4.92 12.67 -1.09
CA GLY A 60 5.09 13.86 -1.94
C GLY A 60 3.82 14.18 -2.72
N CYS A 61 3.96 14.73 -3.92
CA CYS A 61 2.82 15.11 -4.77
C CYS A 61 1.87 13.93 -5.00
N PHE A 62 0.61 14.11 -4.59
CA PHE A 62 -0.42 13.06 -4.65
C PHE A 62 -0.75 12.59 -6.08
N TRP A 63 -0.56 13.40 -7.12
CA TRP A 63 -0.73 12.96 -8.52
C TRP A 63 0.18 11.79 -8.89
N CYS A 64 1.43 11.80 -8.36
CA CYS A 64 2.37 10.70 -8.56
C CYS A 64 1.94 9.44 -7.81
N VAL A 65 1.49 9.62 -6.57
CA VAL A 65 1.10 8.52 -5.67
C VAL A 65 -0.17 7.85 -6.18
N GLU A 66 -1.19 8.63 -6.53
CA GLU A 66 -2.45 8.16 -7.12
C GLU A 66 -2.19 7.29 -8.35
N ALA A 67 -1.42 7.79 -9.33
CA ALA A 67 -1.12 7.07 -10.56
C ALA A 67 -0.40 5.74 -10.33
N VAL A 68 0.45 5.63 -9.31
CA VAL A 68 1.11 4.39 -8.93
C VAL A 68 0.11 3.41 -8.34
N PHE A 69 -0.61 3.80 -7.29
CA PHE A 69 -1.49 2.89 -6.54
C PHE A 69 -2.72 2.48 -7.34
N GLU A 70 -3.28 3.36 -8.17
CA GLU A 70 -4.40 3.05 -9.04
C GLU A 70 -4.08 1.95 -10.07
N SER A 71 -2.82 1.80 -10.47
CA SER A 71 -2.39 0.77 -11.42
C SER A 71 -2.14 -0.62 -10.80
N ILE A 72 -2.30 -0.79 -9.48
CA ILE A 72 -2.05 -2.06 -8.78
C ILE A 72 -3.30 -2.94 -8.81
N GLN A 73 -3.15 -4.21 -9.19
CA GLN A 73 -4.22 -5.20 -9.11
C GLN A 73 -4.64 -5.39 -7.64
N GLY A 74 -5.94 -5.51 -7.40
CA GLY A 74 -6.51 -5.60 -6.06
C GLY A 74 -6.75 -4.24 -5.39
N VAL A 75 -6.26 -3.12 -5.95
CA VAL A 75 -6.65 -1.78 -5.54
C VAL A 75 -7.93 -1.39 -6.26
N SER A 76 -8.99 -1.11 -5.51
CA SER A 76 -10.30 -0.72 -6.03
C SER A 76 -10.41 0.78 -6.27
N SER A 77 -9.74 1.59 -5.45
CA SER A 77 -9.65 3.03 -5.63
C SER A 77 -8.40 3.62 -4.98
N ALA A 78 -7.86 4.66 -5.61
CA ALA A 78 -6.84 5.53 -5.06
C ALA A 78 -7.34 6.98 -5.19
N THR A 79 -7.61 7.65 -4.07
CA THR A 79 -8.25 8.97 -4.04
C THR A 79 -7.32 10.00 -3.44
N SER A 80 -6.96 11.02 -4.19
CA SER A 80 -6.13 12.15 -3.74
C SER A 80 -6.87 13.02 -2.72
N GLY A 81 -6.16 13.43 -1.66
CA GLY A 81 -6.75 14.21 -0.58
C GLY A 81 -5.73 14.76 0.42
N TYR A 82 -6.23 15.17 1.56
CA TYR A 82 -5.48 15.80 2.65
C TYR A 82 -5.79 15.10 3.97
N MET A 83 -4.76 14.83 4.79
CA MET A 83 -4.89 14.21 6.11
C MET A 83 -3.78 14.67 7.07
N GLY A 84 -4.01 14.48 8.36
CA GLY A 84 -3.01 14.69 9.41
C GLY A 84 -2.83 16.14 9.86
N GLY A 85 -3.65 17.07 9.37
CA GLY A 85 -3.64 18.47 9.76
C GLY A 85 -4.75 18.83 10.75
N HIS A 86 -4.85 20.12 11.06
CA HIS A 86 -5.77 20.66 12.09
C HIS A 86 -6.86 21.57 11.50
N ILE A 87 -6.79 21.92 10.21
CA ILE A 87 -7.80 22.76 9.55
C ILE A 87 -8.86 21.85 8.93
N LYS A 88 -10.13 22.12 9.21
CA LYS A 88 -11.26 21.38 8.63
C LYS A 88 -11.56 21.87 7.22
N ASN A 89 -11.82 20.91 6.32
CA ASN A 89 -12.14 21.16 4.91
C ASN A 89 -11.15 22.13 4.24
N PRO A 90 -9.81 21.85 4.30
CA PRO A 90 -8.83 22.75 3.72
C PRO A 90 -8.94 22.75 2.19
N GLY A 91 -8.78 23.93 1.58
CA GLY A 91 -8.59 24.01 0.14
C GLY A 91 -7.12 23.83 -0.26
N TYR A 92 -6.85 23.41 -1.50
CA TYR A 92 -5.51 23.18 -2.02
C TYR A 92 -4.53 24.33 -1.74
N ARG A 93 -4.97 25.58 -2.01
CA ARG A 93 -4.11 26.74 -1.77
C ARG A 93 -3.70 26.91 -0.30
N GLU A 94 -4.58 26.54 0.63
CA GLU A 94 -4.28 26.60 2.06
C GLU A 94 -3.27 25.51 2.45
N VAL A 95 -3.44 24.28 1.92
CA VAL A 95 -2.50 23.19 2.15
C VAL A 95 -1.12 23.54 1.63
N CYS A 96 -1.01 24.13 0.45
CA CYS A 96 0.26 24.57 -0.15
C CYS A 96 1.01 25.61 0.70
N THR A 97 0.34 26.30 1.62
CA THR A 97 1.04 27.21 2.56
C THR A 97 1.85 26.48 3.63
N GLY A 98 1.62 25.18 3.82
CA GLY A 98 2.19 24.37 4.91
C GLY A 98 1.59 24.66 6.30
N ARG A 99 0.64 25.61 6.41
CA ARG A 99 0.09 26.07 7.71
C ARG A 99 -1.08 25.22 8.20
N THR A 100 -1.69 24.42 7.34
CA THR A 100 -2.82 23.56 7.72
C THR A 100 -2.39 22.33 8.49
N GLY A 101 -1.10 21.96 8.42
CA GLY A 101 -0.55 20.74 8.98
C GLY A 101 -0.89 19.48 8.18
N HIS A 102 -1.75 19.58 7.15
CA HIS A 102 -2.09 18.44 6.30
C HIS A 102 -0.94 18.02 5.40
N ALA A 103 -0.84 16.70 5.18
CA ALA A 103 -0.09 16.15 4.06
C ALA A 103 -1.00 16.02 2.83
N GLU A 104 -0.42 16.14 1.63
CA GLU A 104 -0.98 15.57 0.43
C GLU A 104 -0.90 14.05 0.55
N VAL A 105 -2.04 13.38 0.42
CA VAL A 105 -2.13 11.94 0.60
C VAL A 105 -3.00 11.30 -0.47
N VAL A 106 -2.84 9.99 -0.62
CA VAL A 106 -3.75 9.14 -1.38
C VAL A 106 -4.37 8.12 -0.43
N GLN A 107 -5.70 8.12 -0.36
CA GLN A 107 -6.46 7.08 0.33
C GLN A 107 -6.64 5.91 -0.63
N VAL A 108 -6.06 4.77 -0.28
CA VAL A 108 -6.04 3.54 -1.07
C VAL A 108 -7.01 2.55 -0.45
N LYS A 109 -7.99 2.09 -1.24
CA LYS A 109 -8.85 0.97 -0.89
C LYS A 109 -8.43 -0.25 -1.69
N TYR A 110 -8.34 -1.38 -1.02
CA TYR A 110 -7.80 -2.60 -1.62
C TYR A 110 -8.46 -3.87 -1.07
N ASN A 111 -8.45 -4.91 -1.89
CA ASN A 111 -8.86 -6.25 -1.49
C ASN A 111 -7.65 -7.01 -0.92
N PRO A 112 -7.60 -7.33 0.39
CA PRO A 112 -6.44 -7.98 1.01
C PRO A 112 -6.22 -9.43 0.53
N LEU A 113 -7.19 -10.05 -0.16
CA LEU A 113 -7.01 -11.35 -0.80
C LEU A 113 -6.31 -11.28 -2.16
N GLU A 114 -6.29 -10.12 -2.79
CA GLU A 114 -5.64 -9.90 -4.09
C GLU A 114 -4.27 -9.24 -3.93
N VAL A 115 -4.16 -8.27 -3.01
CA VAL A 115 -2.91 -7.59 -2.70
C VAL A 115 -2.79 -7.33 -1.20
N GLY A 116 -1.73 -7.84 -0.58
CA GLY A 116 -1.48 -7.62 0.84
C GLY A 116 -0.95 -6.22 1.15
N LEU A 117 -1.24 -5.72 2.36
CA LEU A 117 -0.72 -4.43 2.83
C LEU A 117 0.81 -4.35 2.76
N ASP A 118 1.52 -5.44 3.07
CA ASP A 118 2.99 -5.48 2.97
C ASP A 118 3.49 -5.13 1.57
N VAL A 119 2.81 -5.60 0.51
CA VAL A 119 3.15 -5.32 -0.88
C VAL A 119 2.90 -3.84 -1.20
N LEU A 120 1.76 -3.29 -0.77
CA LEU A 120 1.45 -1.87 -0.95
C LEU A 120 2.49 -0.97 -0.27
N LEU A 121 2.95 -1.37 0.91
CA LEU A 121 3.98 -0.63 1.66
C LEU A 121 5.37 -0.77 1.02
N ASP A 122 5.71 -1.91 0.42
CA ASP A 122 6.95 -2.05 -0.35
C ASP A 122 6.93 -1.16 -1.61
N VAL A 123 5.79 -1.06 -2.30
CA VAL A 123 5.60 -0.09 -3.38
C VAL A 123 5.79 1.34 -2.87
N PHE A 124 5.15 1.70 -1.74
CA PHE A 124 5.28 3.01 -1.12
C PHE A 124 6.73 3.38 -0.87
N PHE A 125 7.49 2.56 -0.14
CA PHE A 125 8.90 2.83 0.17
C PHE A 125 9.82 2.83 -1.07
N THR A 126 9.48 2.11 -2.13
CA THR A 126 10.31 2.05 -3.35
C THR A 126 10.07 3.22 -4.31
N THR A 127 8.87 3.82 -4.27
CA THR A 127 8.46 4.83 -5.27
C THR A 127 8.70 6.27 -4.85
N HIS A 128 9.18 6.52 -3.62
CA HIS A 128 9.59 7.84 -3.16
C HIS A 128 10.89 7.79 -2.34
N ASP A 129 11.42 8.92 -1.94
CA ASP A 129 12.53 9.00 -0.98
C ASP A 129 11.98 9.25 0.42
N PRO A 130 11.93 8.23 1.30
CA PRO A 130 11.37 8.35 2.63
C PRO A 130 12.36 8.95 3.65
N THR A 131 13.56 9.36 3.23
CA THR A 131 14.61 9.87 4.12
C THR A 131 14.64 11.40 4.19
N THR A 132 13.84 12.09 3.38
CA THR A 132 13.80 13.55 3.32
C THR A 132 12.63 14.12 4.11
N LEU A 133 12.94 14.86 5.18
CA LEU A 133 11.93 15.50 6.02
C LEU A 133 11.23 16.65 5.28
N ASN A 134 9.89 16.63 5.25
CA ASN A 134 9.06 17.68 4.66
C ASN A 134 9.45 18.03 3.22
N ARG A 135 9.83 17.02 2.44
CA ARG A 135 10.30 17.22 1.07
C ARG A 135 10.19 15.94 0.26
N GLN A 136 9.90 16.07 -1.03
CA GLN A 136 10.04 14.99 -1.99
C GLN A 136 10.59 15.51 -3.31
N GLY A 137 11.85 15.22 -3.61
CA GLY A 137 12.52 15.75 -4.80
C GLY A 137 12.58 17.28 -4.79
N ALA A 138 11.96 17.93 -5.79
CA ALA A 138 11.88 19.38 -5.91
C ALA A 138 10.77 20.00 -5.02
N ASP A 139 9.77 19.19 -4.63
CA ASP A 139 8.63 19.66 -3.84
C ASP A 139 9.05 19.83 -2.38
N VAL A 140 8.95 21.05 -1.86
CA VAL A 140 9.37 21.42 -0.49
C VAL A 140 8.20 21.93 0.31
N GLY A 141 7.97 21.36 1.48
CA GLY A 141 6.92 21.73 2.40
C GLY A 141 6.39 20.53 3.19
N SER A 142 5.79 20.78 4.37
CA SER A 142 5.24 19.72 5.23
C SER A 142 4.12 18.92 4.57
N GLN A 143 3.45 19.50 3.56
CA GLN A 143 2.44 18.82 2.77
C GLN A 143 3.02 17.68 1.92
N TYR A 144 4.30 17.67 1.64
CA TYR A 144 4.98 16.63 0.85
C TYR A 144 5.75 15.61 1.69
N ARG A 145 5.46 15.54 3.01
CA ARG A 145 6.14 14.62 3.91
C ARG A 145 5.78 13.16 3.63
N SER A 146 6.69 12.28 3.99
CA SER A 146 6.44 10.83 3.98
C SER A 146 5.60 10.45 5.20
N ALA A 147 4.43 9.84 4.96
CA ALA A 147 3.52 9.46 6.04
C ALA A 147 2.66 8.25 5.68
N ILE A 148 2.38 7.41 6.66
CA ILE A 148 1.44 6.29 6.62
C ILE A 148 0.38 6.53 7.69
N PHE A 149 -0.89 6.62 7.27
CA PHE A 149 -2.02 6.75 8.16
C PHE A 149 -2.80 5.44 8.13
N PHE A 150 -2.75 4.68 9.22
CA PHE A 150 -3.42 3.39 9.34
C PHE A 150 -4.85 3.54 9.85
N HIS A 151 -5.80 2.77 9.28
CA HIS A 151 -7.22 2.81 9.59
C HIS A 151 -7.66 1.71 10.57
N ALA A 152 -6.82 0.70 10.77
CA ALA A 152 -7.08 -0.40 11.71
C ALA A 152 -5.83 -0.65 12.57
N PRO A 153 -5.98 -0.97 13.87
CA PRO A 153 -4.84 -1.12 14.79
C PRO A 153 -3.78 -2.12 14.34
N GLU A 154 -4.17 -3.18 13.62
CA GLU A 154 -3.27 -4.21 13.10
C GLU A 154 -2.37 -3.70 11.96
N GLN A 155 -2.76 -2.65 11.24
CA GLN A 155 -1.98 -2.08 10.16
C GLN A 155 -0.75 -1.32 10.67
N GLY A 156 -0.81 -0.71 11.86
CA GLY A 156 0.32 0.03 12.44
C GLY A 156 1.58 -0.83 12.60
N PRO A 157 1.52 -1.99 13.28
CA PRO A 157 2.64 -2.93 13.36
C PRO A 157 3.13 -3.45 12.00
N ILE A 158 2.24 -3.62 11.01
CA ILE A 158 2.63 -4.01 9.65
C ILE A 158 3.43 -2.87 8.99
N ALA A 159 2.97 -1.63 9.13
CA ALA A 159 3.67 -0.45 8.61
C ALA A 159 5.06 -0.28 9.25
N GLN A 160 5.19 -0.51 10.55
CA GLN A 160 6.48 -0.45 11.23
C GLN A 160 7.45 -1.53 10.72
N ARG A 161 6.99 -2.78 10.57
CA ARG A 161 7.81 -3.85 9.99
C ARG A 161 8.24 -3.55 8.55
N ALA A 162 7.35 -2.94 7.75
CA ALA A 162 7.69 -2.53 6.38
C ALA A 162 8.77 -1.43 6.39
N LEU A 163 8.67 -0.44 7.28
CA LEU A 163 9.71 0.59 7.47
C LEU A 163 11.05 -0.06 7.82
N ASP A 164 11.07 -0.92 8.84
CA ASP A 164 12.30 -1.56 9.32
C ASP A 164 12.96 -2.41 8.22
N ARG A 165 12.16 -3.15 7.46
CA ARG A 165 12.62 -3.97 6.32
C ARG A 165 13.22 -3.10 5.21
N ASN A 166 12.58 -1.98 4.89
CA ASN A 166 13.03 -1.09 3.82
C ASN A 166 14.19 -0.19 4.23
N GLN A 167 14.45 0.03 5.53
CA GLN A 167 15.59 0.83 6.02
C GLN A 167 16.93 0.36 5.45
N ALA A 168 17.08 -0.94 5.20
CA ALA A 168 18.31 -1.50 4.64
C ALA A 168 18.66 -1.01 3.22
N ALA A 169 17.69 -0.48 2.49
CA ALA A 169 17.88 0.08 1.15
C ALA A 169 18.40 1.54 1.17
N TYR A 170 18.37 2.19 2.33
CA TYR A 170 18.72 3.60 2.50
C TYR A 170 19.89 3.78 3.46
N THR A 171 20.80 4.72 3.14
CA THR A 171 21.93 5.08 4.00
C THR A 171 21.53 6.07 5.10
N GLN A 172 20.51 6.88 4.85
CA GLN A 172 19.95 7.81 5.81
C GLN A 172 18.74 7.18 6.52
N PRO A 173 18.43 7.59 7.75
CA PRO A 173 17.24 7.12 8.45
C PRO A 173 15.97 7.44 7.65
N ILE A 174 15.05 6.48 7.59
CA ILE A 174 13.68 6.73 7.12
C ILE A 174 12.98 7.63 8.13
N VAL A 175 12.34 8.70 7.66
CA VAL A 175 11.62 9.70 8.47
C VAL A 175 10.11 9.64 8.29
N THR A 176 9.60 8.53 7.73
CA THR A 176 8.17 8.31 7.50
C THR A 176 7.41 8.33 8.82
N GLU A 177 6.39 9.18 8.94
CA GLU A 177 5.44 9.16 10.05
C GLU A 177 4.51 7.95 9.92
N ILE A 178 4.30 7.19 11.00
CA ILE A 178 3.30 6.11 11.07
C ILE A 178 2.34 6.49 12.19
N THR A 179 1.09 6.81 11.84
CA THR A 179 0.09 7.31 12.80
C THR A 179 -1.30 6.83 12.43
N GLU A 180 -2.22 6.81 13.40
CA GLU A 180 -3.63 6.52 13.17
C GLU A 180 -4.25 7.57 12.23
N ALA A 181 -5.15 7.10 11.35
CA ALA A 181 -5.84 7.96 10.40
C ALA A 181 -6.75 8.95 11.14
N SER A 182 -6.68 10.21 10.72
CA SER A 182 -7.59 11.26 11.12
C SER A 182 -8.62 11.56 10.01
N ASP A 183 -9.36 12.67 10.11
CA ASP A 183 -10.30 13.08 9.07
C ASP A 183 -9.59 13.18 7.71
N PHE A 184 -10.12 12.47 6.72
CA PHE A 184 -9.70 12.57 5.32
C PHE A 184 -10.55 13.61 4.60
N TYR A 185 -9.90 14.54 3.94
CA TYR A 185 -10.54 15.54 3.10
C TYR A 185 -10.16 15.27 1.64
N LYS A 186 -11.13 14.81 0.83
CA LYS A 186 -10.91 14.59 -0.60
C LYS A 186 -10.45 15.89 -1.26
N ALA A 187 -9.38 15.83 -2.05
CA ALA A 187 -8.94 16.97 -2.85
C ALA A 187 -9.96 17.27 -3.97
N GLU A 188 -9.90 18.49 -4.49
CA GLU A 188 -10.80 19.00 -5.50
C GLU A 188 -10.81 18.08 -6.75
N ASP A 189 -11.92 18.02 -7.48
CA ASP A 189 -12.11 17.07 -8.58
C ASP A 189 -11.05 17.20 -9.69
N TYR A 190 -10.51 18.39 -9.90
CA TYR A 190 -9.43 18.60 -10.89
C TYR A 190 -8.07 17.98 -10.48
N HIS A 191 -7.95 17.48 -9.26
CA HIS A 191 -6.77 16.74 -8.79
C HIS A 191 -6.92 15.22 -8.94
N GLN A 192 -8.15 14.71 -9.06
CA GLN A 192 -8.40 13.29 -9.20
C GLN A 192 -8.03 12.79 -10.61
N ALA A 193 -7.45 11.60 -10.71
CA ALA A 193 -6.98 11.01 -11.97
C ALA A 193 -6.12 11.97 -12.82
N TYR A 194 -5.37 12.86 -12.14
CA TYR A 194 -4.66 13.95 -12.82
C TYR A 194 -3.70 13.45 -13.90
N PHE A 195 -2.96 12.39 -13.62
CA PHE A 195 -2.03 11.82 -14.59
C PHE A 195 -2.74 11.22 -15.81
N GLU A 196 -3.85 10.53 -15.60
CA GLU A 196 -4.66 9.96 -16.69
C GLU A 196 -5.20 11.04 -17.61
N LEU A 197 -5.72 12.13 -17.03
CA LEU A 197 -6.35 13.23 -17.77
C LEU A 197 -5.34 14.22 -18.37
N ASN A 198 -4.12 14.32 -17.80
CA ASN A 198 -3.14 15.36 -18.14
C ASN A 198 -1.74 14.77 -18.42
N GLY A 199 -1.66 13.52 -18.88
CA GLY A 199 -0.37 12.82 -19.07
C GLY A 199 0.66 13.59 -19.90
N GLU A 200 0.23 14.40 -20.87
CA GLU A 200 1.09 15.22 -21.71
C GLU A 200 1.59 16.52 -21.05
N ALA A 201 1.09 16.85 -19.84
CA ALA A 201 1.54 18.05 -19.14
C ALA A 201 3.07 17.97 -18.84
N PRO A 202 3.82 19.08 -18.93
CA PRO A 202 5.26 19.08 -18.71
C PRO A 202 5.68 18.45 -17.37
N TYR A 203 4.93 18.70 -16.30
CA TYR A 203 5.17 18.10 -14.99
C TYR A 203 4.99 16.56 -15.02
N CYS A 204 3.93 16.08 -15.69
CA CYS A 204 3.68 14.65 -15.83
C CYS A 204 4.83 13.96 -16.57
N GLN A 205 5.26 14.52 -17.69
CA GLN A 205 6.35 13.96 -18.49
C GLN A 205 7.70 13.98 -17.75
N ALA A 206 8.00 15.07 -17.04
CA ALA A 206 9.29 15.22 -16.36
C ALA A 206 9.39 14.43 -15.04
N ILE A 207 8.30 14.30 -14.28
CA ILE A 207 8.33 13.80 -12.91
C ILE A 207 7.55 12.48 -12.75
N ILE A 208 6.32 12.40 -13.30
CA ILE A 208 5.44 11.25 -13.04
C ILE A 208 5.82 10.06 -13.93
N VAL A 209 6.02 10.29 -15.23
CA VAL A 209 6.34 9.21 -16.18
C VAL A 209 7.58 8.41 -15.77
N PRO A 210 8.74 9.02 -15.44
CA PRO A 210 9.91 8.25 -15.00
C PRO A 210 9.64 7.42 -13.73
N LYS A 211 8.86 7.95 -12.78
CA LYS A 211 8.50 7.25 -11.56
C LYS A 211 7.61 6.03 -11.85
N ILE A 212 6.60 6.18 -12.70
CA ILE A 212 5.72 5.07 -13.12
C ILE A 212 6.50 4.02 -13.91
N GLN A 213 7.41 4.41 -14.79
CA GLN A 213 8.25 3.47 -15.53
C GLN A 213 9.12 2.64 -14.58
N LYS A 214 9.76 3.27 -13.60
CA LYS A 214 10.53 2.59 -12.56
C LYS A 214 9.65 1.63 -11.76
N PHE A 215 8.47 2.09 -11.33
CA PHE A 215 7.50 1.27 -10.61
C PHE A 215 7.11 0.04 -11.43
N ARG A 216 6.67 0.22 -12.68
CA ARG A 216 6.24 -0.88 -13.55
C ARG A 216 7.35 -1.90 -13.79
N SER A 217 8.58 -1.46 -14.00
CA SER A 217 9.72 -2.38 -14.18
C SER A 217 10.09 -3.17 -12.92
N THR A 218 9.76 -2.63 -11.73
CA THR A 218 10.09 -3.25 -10.45
C THR A 218 8.98 -4.20 -9.97
N PHE A 219 7.72 -3.87 -10.26
CA PHE A 219 6.53 -4.53 -9.74
C PHE A 219 5.59 -5.07 -10.84
N GLU A 220 6.16 -5.55 -11.95
CA GLU A 220 5.40 -6.02 -13.12
C GLU A 220 4.30 -7.04 -12.76
N GLY A 221 4.57 -7.93 -11.81
CA GLY A 221 3.67 -9.02 -11.41
C GLY A 221 2.41 -8.61 -10.64
N ILE A 222 2.26 -7.32 -10.27
CA ILE A 222 1.09 -6.82 -9.53
C ILE A 222 0.32 -5.74 -10.28
N LEU A 223 0.62 -5.50 -11.53
CA LEU A 223 -0.06 -4.48 -12.34
C LEU A 223 -1.42 -4.97 -12.85
N LYS A 224 -2.38 -4.05 -12.92
CA LYS A 224 -3.62 -4.26 -13.69
C LYS A 224 -3.29 -4.46 -15.17
N HIS A 225 -3.97 -5.40 -15.80
CA HIS A 225 -3.87 -5.75 -17.22
C HIS A 225 -4.91 -5.01 -18.05
#